data_4c77683705e49a3c86ec46fdb41cc285
#
_entry.id   4c77683705e49a3c86ec46fdb41cc285
#
_cell.length_a   1.000
_cell.length_b   1.000
_cell.length_c   1.000
_cell.angle_alpha   90.00
_cell.angle_beta   90.00
_cell.angle_gamma   90.00
#
_symmetry.space_group_name_H-M   'P 1'
#
loop_
_entity.id
_entity.type
_entity.pdbx_description
1 polymer ?
#
loop_
_entity_poly.entity_id
_entity_poly.type
_entity_poly.pdbx_seq_one_letter_code
_entity_poly.pdbx_strand_id
1 'polypeptide(L)'
;MHMKLIVAATMLFGLLPLGPAGAQQVAADEEEFQKLAAALKADDAERLSAISTCIEQGIGDNPTGAAKFMGVPVEKAAEAWCTRMTNGIANGRLTLADVSGLNDGTVTPAAREVLTTVSEGK
;
A
#
# COMPACT_ATOMS: atom_id res chain seq x y z
N MET A 1 -33.12 11.25 17.03
CA MET A 1 -32.66 11.13 16.70
C MET A 1 -32.28 10.72 16.20
N HIS A 2 -32.33 10.55 16.18
CA HIS A 2 -31.70 10.30 15.59
C HIS A 2 -31.10 9.76 15.10
N MET A 3 -31.19 9.72 15.35
CA MET A 3 -30.54 9.33 14.90
C MET A 3 -30.00 8.83 14.50
N LYS A 4 -30.06 8.79 14.65
CA LYS A 4 -29.47 8.44 14.28
C LYS A 4 -28.85 7.99 13.82
N LEU A 5 -29.07 7.99 14.04
CA LEU A 5 -28.33 7.63 13.58
C LEU A 5 -27.71 7.13 13.14
N ILE A 6 -27.82 7.18 13.31
CA ILE A 6 -27.13 6.83 12.93
C ILE A 6 -26.51 6.36 12.40
N VAL A 7 -26.63 6.36 12.53
CA VAL A 7 -25.90 5.95 12.07
C VAL A 7 -25.38 5.54 11.55
N ALA A 8 -25.56 5.55 11.67
CA ALA A 8 -24.93 5.14 11.19
C ALA A 8 -24.45 4.76 10.70
N ALA A 9 -24.67 4.78 10.83
CA ALA A 9 -24.02 4.39 10.35
C ALA A 9 -23.46 3.98 9.91
N THR A 10 -23.64 4.08 10.04
CA THR A 10 -22.99 3.72 9.66
C THR A 10 -22.42 3.28 9.12
N MET A 11 -22.51 3.30 9.12
CA MET A 11 -21.89 2.95 8.68
C MET A 11 -21.35 2.52 8.18
N LEU A 12 -21.55 2.49 8.28
CA LEU A 12 -20.90 2.17 7.82
C LEU A 12 -20.41 1.69 7.32
N PHE A 13 -20.64 1.69 7.39
CA PHE A 13 -19.97 1.28 6.91
C PHE A 13 -19.29 0.71 6.61
N GLY A 14 -19.48 0.93 6.67
CA GLY A 14 -18.71 0.33 6.47
C GLY A 14 -18.32 -0.21 6.42
N LEU A 15 -18.51 -0.35 6.59
CA LEU A 15 -18.08 -0.89 6.60
C LEU A 15 -17.61 -1.63 6.62
N LEU A 16 -17.51 -1.79 6.60
CA LEU A 16 -17.09 -2.47 6.75
C LEU A 16 -16.44 -3.12 6.64
N PRO A 17 -16.28 -3.26 6.61
CA PRO A 17 -15.68 -3.88 6.65
C PRO A 17 -15.04 -4.40 6.19
N LEU A 18 -14.80 -4.47 5.95
CA LEU A 18 -14.20 -4.91 5.67
C LEU A 18 -13.35 -5.43 5.63
N GLY A 19 -13.56 -5.23 5.76
CA GLY A 19 -12.79 -6.15 5.99
C GLY A 19 -11.35 -6.08 5.93
N PRO A 20 -10.84 -7.12 6.11
CA PRO A 20 -9.51 -7.26 6.21
C PRO A 20 -8.90 -6.94 5.00
N ALA A 21 -9.54 -7.26 4.11
CA ALA A 21 -9.05 -6.94 2.90
C ALA A 21 -8.83 -5.50 2.88
N GLY A 22 -9.53 -4.85 3.71
CA GLY A 22 -9.38 -3.44 3.76
C GLY A 22 -7.98 -3.02 4.01
N ALA A 23 -7.28 -3.85 4.70
CA ALA A 23 -5.95 -3.46 5.04
C ALA A 23 -5.11 -3.32 3.82
N GLN A 24 -5.47 -4.03 2.79
CA GLN A 24 -4.67 -3.94 1.66
C GLN A 24 -5.15 -2.93 0.74
N GLN A 25 -6.26 -2.29 1.05
CA GLN A 25 -6.77 -1.35 0.17
C GLN A 25 -6.10 -0.08 0.36
N VAL A 26 -5.22 0.31 -0.49
CA VAL A 26 -4.57 1.59 -0.45
C VAL A 26 -5.59 2.65 -0.65
N ALA A 27 -6.51 2.42 -1.54
CA ALA A 27 -7.54 3.39 -1.84
C ALA A 27 -8.65 2.74 -2.60
N ALA A 28 -9.84 3.27 -2.46
CA ALA A 28 -10.99 2.72 -3.15
C ALA A 28 -11.08 3.24 -4.56
N ASP A 29 -10.59 4.43 -4.81
CA ASP A 29 -10.69 5.00 -6.13
C ASP A 29 -9.54 5.96 -6.37
N GLU A 30 -9.50 6.47 -7.58
CA GLU A 30 -8.39 7.29 -8.00
C GLU A 30 -8.24 8.56 -7.16
N GLU A 31 -9.35 9.16 -6.78
CA GLU A 31 -9.27 10.38 -6.02
C GLU A 31 -8.64 10.14 -4.66
N GLU A 32 -9.04 9.06 -3.99
CA GLU A 32 -8.46 8.73 -2.70
C GLU A 32 -7.00 8.38 -2.85
N PHE A 33 -6.67 7.69 -3.93
CA PHE A 33 -5.29 7.31 -4.18
C PHE A 33 -4.41 8.54 -4.35
N GLN A 34 -4.90 9.56 -5.07
CA GLN A 34 -4.12 10.77 -5.27
C GLN A 34 -3.96 11.53 -3.97
N LYS A 35 -4.96 11.52 -3.11
CA LYS A 35 -4.85 12.16 -1.80
C LYS A 35 -3.81 11.45 -0.95
N LEU A 36 -3.80 10.13 -0.98
CA LEU A 36 -2.83 9.36 -0.25
C LEU A 36 -1.42 9.67 -0.75
N ALA A 37 -1.24 9.66 -2.06
CA ALA A 37 0.08 9.92 -2.63
C ALA A 37 0.58 11.30 -2.24
N ALA A 38 -0.31 12.29 -2.26
CA ALA A 38 0.07 13.65 -1.89
C ALA A 38 0.46 13.73 -0.42
N ALA A 39 -0.28 13.05 0.44
CA ALA A 39 0.01 13.06 1.87
C ALA A 39 1.36 12.40 2.14
N LEU A 40 1.63 11.29 1.48
CA LEU A 40 2.88 10.58 1.68
C LEU A 40 4.06 11.40 1.18
N LYS A 41 3.85 12.15 0.10
CA LYS A 41 4.92 12.96 -0.44
C LYS A 41 5.21 14.16 0.43
N ALA A 42 4.17 14.74 1.00
CA ALA A 42 4.31 15.98 1.75
C ALA A 42 4.82 15.78 3.18
N ASP A 43 4.65 14.59 3.73
CA ASP A 43 4.91 14.41 5.15
C ASP A 43 5.74 13.15 5.37
N ASP A 44 7.01 13.34 5.75
CA ASP A 44 7.91 12.21 5.99
C ASP A 44 7.41 11.32 7.11
N ALA A 45 6.82 11.90 8.15
CA ALA A 45 6.33 11.10 9.25
C ALA A 45 5.19 10.21 8.80
N GLU A 46 4.34 10.75 7.93
CA GLU A 46 3.24 9.97 7.40
C GLU A 46 3.77 8.82 6.55
N ARG A 47 4.80 9.09 5.76
CA ARG A 47 5.39 8.06 4.91
C ARG A 47 6.02 6.96 5.76
N LEU A 48 6.75 7.34 6.79
CA LEU A 48 7.39 6.35 7.67
C LEU A 48 6.34 5.54 8.42
N SER A 49 5.26 6.18 8.82
CA SER A 49 4.18 5.49 9.51
C SER A 49 3.52 4.46 8.58
N ALA A 50 3.33 4.83 7.32
CA ALA A 50 2.74 3.91 6.34
C ALA A 50 3.65 2.71 6.11
N ILE A 51 4.95 2.94 6.03
CA ILE A 51 5.91 1.86 5.85
C ILE A 51 5.87 0.93 7.06
N SER A 52 5.85 1.49 8.25
CA SER A 52 5.83 0.70 9.46
C SER A 52 4.57 -0.15 9.56
N THR A 53 3.43 0.43 9.25
CA THR A 53 2.17 -0.30 9.26
C THR A 53 2.19 -1.43 8.24
N CYS A 54 2.72 -1.15 7.07
CA CYS A 54 2.83 -2.16 6.01
C CYS A 54 3.68 -3.34 6.48
N ILE A 55 4.79 -3.04 7.13
CA ILE A 55 5.68 -4.09 7.61
C ILE A 55 4.97 -4.94 8.67
N GLU A 56 4.23 -4.27 9.55
CA GLU A 56 3.50 -5.00 10.60
C GLU A 56 2.44 -5.92 10.02
N GLN A 57 1.81 -5.51 8.94
CA GLN A 57 0.78 -6.33 8.32
C GLN A 57 1.38 -7.49 7.54
N GLY A 58 2.62 -7.35 7.11
CA GLY A 58 3.29 -8.40 6.37
C GLY A 58 3.00 -8.32 4.88
N ILE A 59 3.76 -9.06 4.11
CA ILE A 59 3.65 -9.00 2.66
C ILE A 59 3.06 -10.28 2.07
N GLY A 60 2.34 -11.04 2.87
CA GLY A 60 1.63 -12.19 2.34
C GLY A 60 2.32 -13.50 2.65
N ASP A 61 1.87 -14.53 1.96
CA ASP A 61 2.31 -15.88 2.28
C ASP A 61 3.61 -16.31 1.65
N ASN A 62 4.15 -15.51 0.76
CA ASN A 62 5.36 -15.93 0.03
C ASN A 62 6.46 -14.88 0.09
N PRO A 63 7.00 -14.63 1.28
CA PRO A 63 8.06 -13.64 1.40
C PRO A 63 9.33 -14.07 0.68
N THR A 64 9.56 -15.37 0.56
CA THR A 64 10.74 -15.87 -0.15
C THR A 64 10.65 -15.52 -1.63
N GLY A 65 9.47 -15.69 -2.22
CA GLY A 65 9.29 -15.33 -3.63
C GLY A 65 9.44 -13.84 -3.84
N ALA A 66 8.89 -13.04 -2.93
CA ALA A 66 9.02 -11.59 -3.03
C ALA A 66 10.49 -11.17 -2.88
N ALA A 67 11.22 -11.80 -1.97
CA ALA A 67 12.64 -11.51 -1.78
C ALA A 67 13.42 -11.79 -3.04
N LYS A 68 13.17 -12.94 -3.68
CA LYS A 68 13.86 -13.29 -4.90
C LYS A 68 13.53 -12.30 -6.01
N PHE A 69 12.25 -11.95 -6.12
CA PHE A 69 11.81 -11.01 -7.13
C PHE A 69 12.52 -9.67 -6.97
N MET A 70 12.66 -9.20 -5.74
CA MET A 70 13.26 -7.91 -5.48
C MET A 70 14.79 -7.96 -5.38
N GLY A 71 15.34 -9.15 -5.27
CA GLY A 71 16.79 -9.28 -5.16
C GLY A 71 17.32 -8.95 -3.78
N VAL A 72 16.55 -9.25 -2.74
CA VAL A 72 16.97 -8.96 -1.36
C VAL A 72 16.90 -10.23 -0.52
N PRO A 73 17.58 -10.26 0.64
CA PRO A 73 17.45 -11.39 1.54
C PRO A 73 16.02 -11.49 2.06
N VAL A 74 15.58 -12.69 2.36
CA VAL A 74 14.19 -12.89 2.77
C VAL A 74 13.87 -12.11 4.05
N GLU A 75 14.83 -11.96 4.96
CA GLU A 75 14.54 -11.23 6.18
C GLU A 75 14.39 -9.74 5.94
N LYS A 76 14.74 -9.27 4.74
CA LYS A 76 14.55 -7.87 4.39
C LYS A 76 13.38 -7.68 3.44
N ALA A 77 12.68 -8.75 3.11
CA ALA A 77 11.65 -8.68 2.07
C ALA A 77 10.53 -7.71 2.44
N ALA A 78 10.01 -7.78 3.66
CA ALA A 78 8.91 -6.92 4.05
C ALA A 78 9.33 -5.46 4.05
N GLU A 79 10.51 -5.19 4.59
CA GLU A 79 11.01 -3.83 4.64
C GLU A 79 11.20 -3.27 3.24
N ALA A 80 11.82 -4.05 2.36
CA ALA A 80 12.08 -3.59 0.99
C ALA A 80 10.78 -3.37 0.23
N TRP A 81 9.85 -4.30 0.34
CA TRP A 81 8.58 -4.18 -0.36
C TRP A 81 7.84 -2.94 0.11
N CYS A 82 7.67 -2.80 1.42
CA CYS A 82 6.88 -1.70 1.96
C CYS A 82 7.51 -0.36 1.68
N THR A 83 8.85 -0.27 1.79
CA THR A 83 9.53 0.97 1.51
C THR A 83 9.42 1.35 0.04
N ARG A 84 9.66 0.39 -0.85
CA ARG A 84 9.63 0.68 -2.27
C ARG A 84 8.23 1.01 -2.75
N MET A 85 7.22 0.29 -2.26
CA MET A 85 5.85 0.58 -2.62
C MET A 85 5.43 1.96 -2.14
N THR A 86 5.69 2.27 -0.88
CA THR A 86 5.29 3.54 -0.32
C THR A 86 5.95 4.69 -1.04
N ASN A 87 7.25 4.58 -1.29
CA ASN A 87 7.96 5.64 -2.00
C ASN A 87 7.50 5.74 -3.45
N GLY A 88 7.20 4.61 -4.07
CA GLY A 88 6.71 4.64 -5.44
C GLY A 88 5.39 5.36 -5.56
N ILE A 89 4.50 5.16 -4.60
CA ILE A 89 3.23 5.86 -4.58
C ILE A 89 3.47 7.34 -4.33
N ALA A 90 4.30 7.67 -3.34
CA ALA A 90 4.55 9.06 -2.99
C ALA A 90 5.18 9.83 -4.15
N ASN A 91 6.05 9.18 -4.90
CA ASN A 91 6.75 9.85 -5.99
C ASN A 91 6.03 9.82 -7.32
N GLY A 92 4.84 9.25 -7.35
CA GLY A 92 4.06 9.20 -8.57
C GLY A 92 4.51 8.15 -9.56
N ARG A 93 5.33 7.20 -9.11
CA ARG A 93 5.83 6.16 -10.02
C ARG A 93 4.88 4.96 -10.09
N LEU A 94 3.97 4.85 -9.13
CA LEU A 94 2.97 3.81 -9.14
C LEU A 94 1.60 4.45 -9.21
N THR A 95 0.75 3.91 -10.07
CA THR A 95 -0.63 4.38 -10.16
C THR A 95 -1.53 3.43 -9.39
N LEU A 96 -2.78 3.81 -9.23
CA LEU A 96 -3.74 2.93 -8.58
C LEU A 96 -3.86 1.62 -9.35
N ALA A 97 -3.81 1.68 -10.68
CA ALA A 97 -3.89 0.47 -11.48
C ALA A 97 -2.70 -0.45 -11.21
N ASP A 98 -1.51 0.12 -11.02
CA ASP A 98 -0.33 -0.68 -10.72
C ASP A 98 -0.49 -1.39 -9.38
N VAL A 99 -0.97 -0.69 -8.38
CA VAL A 99 -1.15 -1.25 -7.06
C VAL A 99 -2.25 -2.31 -7.06
N SER A 100 -3.37 -2.02 -7.72
CA SER A 100 -4.45 -2.97 -7.81
C SER A 100 -4.03 -4.23 -8.55
N GLY A 101 -3.20 -4.06 -9.57
CA GLY A 101 -2.68 -5.21 -10.31
C GLY A 101 -1.92 -6.14 -9.41
N LEU A 102 -1.09 -5.60 -8.52
CA LEU A 102 -0.34 -6.43 -7.61
C LEU A 102 -1.27 -7.24 -6.70
N ASN A 103 -2.36 -6.64 -6.28
CA ASN A 103 -3.33 -7.36 -5.46
C ASN A 103 -3.98 -8.50 -6.24
N ASP A 104 -4.06 -8.37 -7.54
CA ASP A 104 -4.65 -9.40 -8.39
C ASP A 104 -3.62 -10.38 -8.93
N GLY A 105 -2.38 -10.22 -8.56
CA GLY A 105 -1.32 -11.09 -9.06
C GLY A 105 -0.69 -10.64 -10.35
N THR A 106 -0.96 -9.40 -10.77
CA THR A 106 -0.42 -8.87 -12.03
C THR A 106 0.67 -7.86 -11.70
N VAL A 107 1.83 -8.03 -12.28
CA VAL A 107 2.93 -7.10 -12.06
C VAL A 107 3.09 -6.27 -13.31
N THR A 108 2.69 -5.00 -13.24
CA THR A 108 2.84 -4.10 -14.40
C THR A 108 4.31 -3.73 -14.54
N PRO A 109 4.71 -3.21 -15.71
CA PRO A 109 6.10 -2.78 -15.87
C PRO A 109 6.52 -1.73 -14.84
N ALA A 110 5.64 -0.81 -14.51
CA ALA A 110 5.97 0.22 -13.52
C ALA A 110 6.17 -0.40 -12.15
N ALA A 111 5.32 -1.34 -11.76
CA ALA A 111 5.45 -2.00 -10.47
C ALA A 111 6.74 -2.82 -10.42
N ARG A 112 7.07 -3.47 -11.52
CA ARG A 112 8.31 -4.25 -11.57
C ARG A 112 9.50 -3.34 -11.37
N GLU A 113 9.50 -2.22 -12.07
CA GLU A 113 10.62 -1.30 -11.96
C GLU A 113 10.77 -0.77 -10.55
N VAL A 114 9.68 -0.36 -9.93
CA VAL A 114 9.73 0.19 -8.58
C VAL A 114 10.21 -0.86 -7.59
N LEU A 115 9.71 -2.07 -7.70
CA LEU A 115 10.04 -3.10 -6.72
C LEU A 115 11.42 -3.69 -6.90
N THR A 116 11.96 -3.65 -8.10
CA THR A 116 13.27 -4.26 -8.35
C THR A 116 14.41 -3.26 -8.38
N THR A 117 14.11 -1.97 -8.26
CA THR A 117 15.16 -0.97 -8.27
C THR A 117 15.59 -0.64 -6.85
N VAL A 118 16.87 -0.74 -6.63
CA VAL A 118 17.40 -0.43 -5.33
C VAL A 118 17.66 1.03 -5.28
N SER A 119 16.71 1.81 -5.04
CA SER A 119 16.95 3.23 -5.06
C SER A 119 16.70 3.80 -3.78
N GLU A 120 16.99 3.14 -2.80
CA GLU A 120 16.71 3.67 -1.66
C GLU A 120 17.17 4.85 -1.33
N GLY A 121 16.81 5.31 -0.50
CA GLY A 121 17.15 6.47 0.02
C GLY A 121 16.65 7.45 -0.72
N LYS A 122 16.16 7.10 -1.50
CA LYS A 122 15.72 8.10 -2.22
C LYS A 122 14.48 8.01 -2.46
#